data_fc9b1e21f02d968a67a1975809782c11
#
_entry.id   fc9b1e21f02d968a67a1975809782c11
#
_cell.length_a   1.000
_cell.length_b   1.000
_cell.length_c   1.000
_cell.angle_alpha   90.00
_cell.angle_beta   90.00
_cell.angle_gamma   90.00
#
_symmetry.space_group_name_H-M   'P 1'
#
loop_
_entity.id
_entity.type
_entity.pdbx_description
1 polymer ?
#
loop_
_entity_poly.entity_id
_entity_poly.type
_entity_poly.pdbx_seq_one_letter_code
_entity_poly.pdbx_strand_id
1 'polypeptide(L)'
;MSEVKVNKLSPRSGTTVTIGDSGDTINVVGTLQNNGSELTGDISSVVAGTGLSGGGTSGDVTLNVDLISKQAGTNFTNSLLVGTSTTGTLSSASANTGVGLGVLGALTTGDCNVAVGFEALDINTTGSQNVAIGAVALDTNTTGSKNVAIGMYALDSNTTASCNVSIGYNSSQANTTGADNVAIGANALATNTTGANNTALGHRVLDANTTGSQNVAIGCDAM
;
A
#
# COMPACT_ATOMS: atom_id res chain seq x y z
N MET A 1 44.12 18.25 34.33
CA MET A 1 44.00 17.58 33.01
C MET A 1 45.31 17.72 32.30
N SER A 2 45.97 16.63 31.96
CA SER A 2 47.21 16.68 31.14
C SER A 2 46.82 16.51 29.66
N GLU A 3 47.19 17.48 28.85
CA GLU A 3 47.03 17.46 27.42
C GLU A 3 48.33 16.98 26.78
N VAL A 4 48.27 15.94 25.93
CA VAL A 4 49.42 15.50 25.12
C VAL A 4 49.15 15.95 23.69
N LYS A 5 49.96 16.92 23.22
CA LYS A 5 49.93 17.40 21.83
C LYS A 5 50.97 16.63 21.02
N VAL A 6 50.53 15.84 20.05
CA VAL A 6 51.40 15.12 19.13
C VAL A 6 51.01 15.46 17.69
N ASN A 7 52.03 15.78 16.87
CA ASN A 7 51.79 16.03 15.43
C ASN A 7 51.69 14.76 14.62
N LYS A 8 52.17 13.63 15.15
CA LYS A 8 52.13 12.33 14.50
C LYS A 8 52.22 11.21 15.51
N LEU A 9 51.33 10.26 15.43
CA LEU A 9 51.43 8.96 16.09
C LEU A 9 51.84 7.92 15.06
N SER A 10 52.91 7.18 15.34
CA SER A 10 53.36 6.08 14.47
C SER A 10 53.59 4.84 15.33
N PRO A 11 53.25 3.63 14.85
CA PRO A 11 53.54 2.41 15.60
C PRO A 11 55.07 2.24 15.75
N ARG A 12 55.46 1.78 16.92
CA ARG A 12 56.89 1.49 17.23
C ARG A 12 57.37 0.24 16.48
N SER A 13 56.47 -0.70 16.29
CA SER A 13 56.64 -1.91 15.49
C SER A 13 55.26 -2.41 15.01
N GLY A 14 55.20 -2.92 13.80
CA GLY A 14 53.93 -3.37 13.22
C GLY A 14 53.10 -2.24 12.58
N THR A 15 51.87 -2.51 12.26
CA THR A 15 50.96 -1.66 11.48
C THR A 15 49.84 -1.03 12.30
N THR A 16 49.78 -1.29 13.60
CA THR A 16 48.64 -0.87 14.45
C THR A 16 49.08 0.15 15.49
N VAL A 17 48.37 1.25 15.59
CA VAL A 17 48.40 2.18 16.72
C VAL A 17 47.11 1.98 17.51
N THR A 18 47.23 1.56 18.76
CA THR A 18 46.07 1.42 19.66
C THR A 18 45.97 2.71 20.49
N ILE A 19 44.78 3.30 20.51
CA ILE A 19 44.45 4.48 21.29
C ILE A 19 43.30 4.12 22.22
N GLY A 20 43.51 4.19 23.53
CA GLY A 20 42.54 3.81 24.56
C GLY A 20 42.43 2.30 24.81
N ASP A 21 41.71 1.96 25.87
CA ASP A 21 41.44 0.60 26.28
C ASP A 21 39.97 0.18 25.95
N SER A 22 39.63 -1.06 26.19
CA SER A 22 38.23 -1.54 25.98
C SER A 22 37.25 -0.75 26.84
N GLY A 23 36.33 -0.05 26.20
CA GLY A 23 35.32 0.81 26.85
C GLY A 23 35.62 2.30 26.82
N ASP A 24 36.80 2.72 26.36
CA ASP A 24 37.14 4.12 26.20
C ASP A 24 36.41 4.75 25.02
N THR A 25 35.99 6.01 25.19
CA THR A 25 35.41 6.80 24.09
C THR A 25 36.52 7.70 23.52
N ILE A 26 36.78 7.55 22.23
CA ILE A 26 37.70 8.44 21.48
C ILE A 26 36.85 9.47 20.74
N ASN A 27 36.96 10.73 21.17
CA ASN A 27 36.25 11.82 20.49
C ASN A 27 37.20 12.46 19.49
N VAL A 28 36.93 12.32 18.19
CA VAL A 28 37.69 12.96 17.11
C VAL A 28 36.95 14.20 16.63
N VAL A 29 37.47 15.36 16.94
CA VAL A 29 36.98 16.65 16.41
C VAL A 29 37.71 16.95 15.10
N GLY A 30 37.04 16.66 13.99
CA GLY A 30 37.61 16.82 12.65
C GLY A 30 37.34 15.56 11.79
N THR A 31 37.96 15.54 10.62
CA THR A 31 37.81 14.40 9.68
C THR A 31 38.88 13.35 9.94
N LEU A 32 38.51 12.11 10.17
CA LEU A 32 39.40 10.95 10.13
C LEU A 32 39.77 10.64 8.68
N GLN A 33 41.05 10.55 8.35
CA GLN A 33 41.51 10.24 6.99
C GLN A 33 42.55 9.12 6.99
N ASN A 34 42.50 8.27 5.97
CA ASN A 34 43.58 7.33 5.66
C ASN A 34 44.29 7.79 4.38
N ASN A 35 45.59 8.13 4.48
CA ASN A 35 46.40 8.66 3.37
C ASN A 35 45.76 9.85 2.61
N GLY A 36 45.08 10.75 3.33
CA GLY A 36 44.41 11.91 2.74
C GLY A 36 43.03 11.63 2.18
N SER A 37 42.59 10.42 2.18
CA SER A 37 41.17 10.03 1.89
C SER A 37 40.37 9.92 3.18
N GLU A 38 39.13 10.36 3.18
CA GLU A 38 38.26 10.15 4.31
C GLU A 38 38.13 8.64 4.61
N LEU A 39 38.15 8.29 5.89
CA LEU A 39 37.78 6.96 6.30
C LEU A 39 36.26 6.81 6.02
N THR A 40 35.93 6.38 4.81
CA THR A 40 34.58 6.03 4.46
C THR A 40 34.23 4.70 5.15
N GLY A 41 33.51 4.80 6.23
CA GLY A 41 32.74 3.67 6.71
C GLY A 41 33.47 2.59 7.50
N ASP A 42 34.16 2.97 8.58
CA ASP A 42 34.38 1.97 9.64
C ASP A 42 33.25 2.04 10.67
N ILE A 43 32.02 2.00 10.19
CA ILE A 43 30.85 1.69 11.00
C ILE A 43 30.85 0.18 11.16
N SER A 44 31.23 -0.30 12.34
CA SER A 44 31.30 -1.74 12.64
C SER A 44 29.93 -2.45 12.50
N SER A 45 28.85 -1.73 12.67
CA SER A 45 27.51 -2.15 12.27
C SER A 45 26.50 -1.00 12.35
N VAL A 46 25.57 -0.94 11.41
CA VAL A 46 24.33 -0.19 11.54
C VAL A 46 23.20 -1.20 11.67
N VAL A 47 22.56 -1.21 12.83
CA VAL A 47 21.42 -2.10 13.09
C VAL A 47 20.14 -1.30 12.85
N ALA A 48 19.30 -1.76 11.94
CA ALA A 48 17.98 -1.19 11.70
C ALA A 48 17.10 -1.41 12.94
N GLY A 49 16.47 -0.33 13.43
CA GLY A 49 15.46 -0.40 14.49
C GLY A 49 14.09 -0.81 13.94
N THR A 50 13.07 -0.81 14.81
CA THR A 50 11.69 -1.10 14.41
C THR A 50 11.20 -0.15 13.31
N GLY A 51 10.68 -0.68 12.23
CA GLY A 51 10.20 0.08 11.08
C GLY A 51 11.29 0.49 10.08
N LEU A 52 12.49 -0.03 10.24
CA LEU A 52 13.60 0.13 9.30
C LEU A 52 14.15 -1.25 8.93
N SER A 53 14.54 -1.43 7.68
CA SER A 53 15.32 -2.58 7.22
C SER A 53 16.62 -2.14 6.55
N GLY A 54 17.51 -3.09 6.35
CA GLY A 54 18.84 -2.81 5.84
C GLY A 54 19.86 -2.70 6.96
N GLY A 55 21.00 -2.15 6.65
CA GLY A 55 22.15 -2.09 7.53
C GLY A 55 23.38 -2.66 6.82
N GLY A 56 24.52 -2.55 7.44
CA GLY A 56 25.76 -3.05 6.89
C GLY A 56 26.90 -2.99 7.91
N THR A 57 27.97 -3.69 7.59
CA THR A 57 29.19 -3.75 8.41
C THR A 57 30.36 -2.99 7.82
N SER A 58 30.21 -2.49 6.59
CA SER A 58 31.23 -1.68 5.90
C SER A 58 30.66 -1.00 4.66
N GLY A 59 31.30 0.08 4.19
CA GLY A 59 30.93 0.82 2.99
C GLY A 59 29.69 1.68 3.16
N ASP A 60 29.00 1.97 2.06
CA ASP A 60 27.73 2.71 2.08
C ASP A 60 26.64 1.85 2.70
N VAL A 61 26.06 2.33 3.78
CA VAL A 61 25.00 1.63 4.50
C VAL A 61 23.66 2.21 4.09
N THR A 62 22.81 1.40 3.47
CA THR A 62 21.44 1.76 3.12
C THR A 62 20.49 1.33 4.23
N LEU A 63 19.76 2.30 4.79
CA LEU A 63 18.64 2.06 5.69
C LEU A 63 17.34 2.31 4.94
N ASN A 64 16.48 1.30 4.88
CA ASN A 64 15.18 1.41 4.25
C ASN A 64 14.09 1.60 5.31
N VAL A 65 13.10 2.41 5.00
CA VAL A 65 11.93 2.57 5.87
C VAL A 65 10.96 1.43 5.58
N ASP A 66 10.76 0.53 6.54
CA ASP A 66 9.86 -0.62 6.44
C ASP A 66 8.39 -0.28 6.74
N LEU A 67 8.02 0.99 6.70
CA LEU A 67 6.62 1.43 6.79
C LEU A 67 5.80 1.02 5.57
N ILE A 68 6.46 0.60 4.50
CA ILE A 68 5.86 0.26 3.22
C ILE A 68 6.16 -1.21 2.96
N SER A 69 5.17 -2.07 3.10
CA SER A 69 5.32 -3.52 2.95
C SER A 69 5.67 -3.96 1.52
N LYS A 70 5.35 -3.16 0.51
CA LYS A 70 5.83 -3.34 -0.87
C LYS A 70 5.97 -2.02 -1.58
N GLN A 71 7.14 -1.80 -2.12
CA GLN A 71 7.46 -0.72 -3.04
C GLN A 71 7.90 -1.34 -4.37
N ALA A 72 7.78 -0.59 -5.46
CA ALA A 72 8.04 -1.04 -6.83
C ALA A 72 9.13 -2.12 -6.96
N GLY A 73 8.81 -3.22 -7.61
CA GLY A 73 9.70 -4.34 -7.93
C GLY A 73 9.41 -4.83 -9.35
N THR A 74 10.06 -5.91 -9.79
CA THR A 74 9.99 -6.41 -11.19
C THR A 74 8.55 -6.65 -11.68
N ASN A 75 7.64 -7.06 -10.80
CA ASN A 75 6.26 -7.37 -11.12
C ASN A 75 5.24 -6.49 -10.38
N PHE A 76 5.70 -5.41 -9.74
CA PHE A 76 4.86 -4.46 -9.01
C PHE A 76 5.47 -3.06 -9.17
N THR A 77 5.34 -2.49 -10.38
CA THR A 77 6.00 -1.23 -10.74
C THR A 77 5.16 -0.01 -10.37
N ASN A 78 5.82 1.07 -9.96
CA ASN A 78 5.16 2.34 -9.62
C ASN A 78 3.99 2.21 -8.62
N SER A 79 4.08 1.26 -7.70
CA SER A 79 2.99 0.92 -6.78
C SER A 79 3.41 1.07 -5.32
N LEU A 80 2.43 1.31 -4.44
CA LEU A 80 2.62 1.48 -3.01
C LEU A 80 1.62 0.62 -2.23
N LEU A 81 2.10 -0.20 -1.30
CA LEU A 81 1.27 -0.91 -0.32
C LEU A 81 1.75 -0.60 1.10
N VAL A 82 0.83 -0.26 1.96
CA VAL A 82 1.07 0.03 3.39
C VAL A 82 0.12 -0.82 4.24
N GLY A 83 0.66 -1.57 5.20
CA GLY A 83 -0.13 -2.34 6.16
C GLY A 83 -0.47 -3.77 5.73
N THR A 84 -0.13 -4.20 4.51
CA THR A 84 -0.24 -5.58 4.07
C THR A 84 1.10 -6.14 3.60
N SER A 85 1.36 -7.40 3.89
CA SER A 85 2.58 -8.10 3.46
C SER A 85 2.32 -9.13 2.37
N THR A 86 1.06 -9.40 2.06
CA THR A 86 0.64 -10.45 1.12
C THR A 86 -0.10 -9.84 -0.06
N THR A 87 0.27 -10.25 -1.24
CA THR A 87 -0.47 -10.08 -2.50
C THR A 87 -0.53 -11.44 -3.17
N GLY A 88 -1.33 -11.60 -4.19
CA GLY A 88 -1.23 -12.76 -5.09
C GLY A 88 0.16 -12.87 -5.72
N THR A 89 0.38 -13.87 -6.54
CA THR A 89 1.62 -14.00 -7.31
C THR A 89 1.66 -12.91 -8.38
N LEU A 90 2.32 -11.80 -8.05
CA LEU A 90 2.43 -10.65 -8.95
C LEU A 90 3.17 -11.04 -10.24
N SER A 91 2.58 -10.78 -11.39
CA SER A 91 3.22 -11.03 -12.69
C SER A 91 3.48 -9.76 -13.51
N SER A 92 2.66 -8.74 -13.40
CA SER A 92 2.90 -7.46 -14.08
C SER A 92 2.09 -6.28 -13.52
N ALA A 93 1.59 -6.35 -12.30
CA ALA A 93 0.76 -5.29 -11.70
C ALA A 93 1.53 -3.96 -11.57
N SER A 94 0.92 -2.85 -11.95
CA SER A 94 1.57 -1.53 -11.90
C SER A 94 0.62 -0.41 -11.45
N ALA A 95 1.20 0.67 -10.94
CA ALA A 95 0.49 1.89 -10.54
C ALA A 95 -0.66 1.65 -9.53
N ASN A 96 -0.49 0.71 -8.61
CA ASN A 96 -1.47 0.42 -7.57
C ASN A 96 -1.12 1.12 -6.25
N THR A 97 -2.12 1.57 -5.53
CA THR A 97 -1.97 2.14 -4.19
C THR A 97 -2.88 1.40 -3.21
N GLY A 98 -2.31 0.82 -2.17
CA GLY A 98 -3.04 0.10 -1.13
C GLY A 98 -2.63 0.59 0.26
N VAL A 99 -3.61 0.88 1.12
CA VAL A 99 -3.39 1.27 2.53
C VAL A 99 -4.38 0.52 3.43
N GLY A 100 -3.91 -0.40 4.21
CA GLY A 100 -4.72 -1.20 5.14
C GLY A 100 -4.32 -2.67 5.18
N LEU A 101 -4.87 -3.41 6.13
CA LEU A 101 -4.66 -4.85 6.23
C LEU A 101 -5.51 -5.57 5.19
N GLY A 102 -4.95 -6.52 4.46
CA GLY A 102 -5.64 -7.34 3.45
C GLY A 102 -5.90 -6.62 2.11
N VAL A 103 -5.50 -5.37 1.94
CA VAL A 103 -5.73 -4.66 0.67
C VAL A 103 -4.99 -5.33 -0.49
N LEU A 104 -5.67 -5.50 -1.63
CA LEU A 104 -5.09 -6.08 -2.86
C LEU A 104 -4.43 -7.45 -2.61
N GLY A 105 -4.98 -8.25 -1.68
CA GLY A 105 -4.39 -9.51 -1.20
C GLY A 105 -4.20 -10.57 -2.29
N ALA A 106 -5.06 -10.63 -3.28
CA ALA A 106 -5.00 -11.58 -4.39
C ALA A 106 -4.47 -10.99 -5.71
N LEU A 107 -3.97 -9.75 -5.71
CA LEU A 107 -3.57 -9.05 -6.93
C LEU A 107 -2.50 -9.83 -7.73
N THR A 108 -2.69 -9.96 -9.05
CA THR A 108 -1.73 -10.59 -9.96
C THR A 108 -1.26 -9.67 -11.08
N THR A 109 -2.18 -9.15 -11.89
CA THR A 109 -1.87 -8.31 -13.06
C THR A 109 -2.69 -7.02 -13.13
N GLY A 110 -3.63 -6.79 -12.19
CA GLY A 110 -4.46 -5.59 -12.20
C GLY A 110 -3.64 -4.30 -12.03
N ASP A 111 -3.94 -3.28 -12.81
CA ASP A 111 -3.22 -2.01 -12.83
C ASP A 111 -4.08 -0.84 -12.35
N CYS A 112 -3.43 0.23 -11.88
CA CYS A 112 -4.07 1.50 -11.59
C CYS A 112 -5.21 1.42 -10.57
N ASN A 113 -5.12 0.53 -9.58
CA ASN A 113 -6.12 0.42 -8.52
C ASN A 113 -5.72 1.25 -7.29
N VAL A 114 -6.72 1.82 -6.64
CA VAL A 114 -6.59 2.48 -5.33
C VAL A 114 -7.46 1.74 -4.33
N ALA A 115 -6.86 1.21 -3.27
CA ALA A 115 -7.54 0.47 -2.20
C ALA A 115 -7.15 1.03 -0.83
N VAL A 116 -8.11 1.54 -0.06
CA VAL A 116 -7.87 2.11 1.26
C VAL A 116 -8.91 1.57 2.25
N GLY A 117 -8.46 0.80 3.23
CA GLY A 117 -9.33 0.20 4.24
C GLY A 117 -8.97 -1.25 4.53
N PHE A 118 -9.60 -1.84 5.53
CA PHE A 118 -9.47 -3.26 5.83
C PHE A 118 -10.11 -4.07 4.69
N GLU A 119 -9.37 -5.00 4.09
CA GLU A 119 -9.82 -5.90 3.00
C GLU A 119 -10.44 -5.16 1.78
N ALA A 120 -10.03 -3.92 1.50
CA ALA A 120 -10.46 -3.25 0.28
C ALA A 120 -9.79 -3.89 -0.96
N LEU A 121 -10.58 -4.30 -1.97
CA LEU A 121 -10.10 -5.00 -3.17
C LEU A 121 -9.27 -6.27 -2.87
N ASP A 122 -9.56 -6.99 -1.79
CA ASP A 122 -8.73 -8.11 -1.35
C ASP A 122 -8.63 -9.22 -2.41
N ILE A 123 -9.74 -9.63 -3.02
CA ILE A 123 -9.80 -10.75 -3.97
C ILE A 123 -9.54 -10.31 -5.44
N ASN A 124 -9.22 -9.04 -5.67
CA ASN A 124 -8.96 -8.55 -7.02
C ASN A 124 -7.71 -9.19 -7.63
N THR A 125 -7.89 -9.90 -8.75
CA THR A 125 -6.78 -10.58 -9.44
C THR A 125 -6.27 -9.78 -10.64
N THR A 126 -7.14 -9.45 -11.58
CA THR A 126 -6.78 -8.81 -12.85
C THR A 126 -7.56 -7.52 -13.13
N GLY A 127 -8.56 -7.20 -12.29
CA GLY A 127 -9.34 -5.97 -12.41
C GLY A 127 -8.47 -4.72 -12.31
N SER A 128 -8.70 -3.75 -13.17
CA SER A 128 -7.88 -2.55 -13.28
C SER A 128 -8.72 -1.27 -13.17
N GLN A 129 -8.07 -0.17 -12.78
CA GLN A 129 -8.69 1.15 -12.70
C GLN A 129 -9.85 1.22 -11.68
N ASN A 130 -9.79 0.43 -10.60
CA ASN A 130 -10.78 0.46 -9.55
C ASN A 130 -10.35 1.39 -8.40
N VAL A 131 -11.32 2.03 -7.78
CA VAL A 131 -11.14 2.81 -6.55
C VAL A 131 -12.02 2.18 -5.46
N ALA A 132 -11.42 1.67 -4.40
CA ALA A 132 -12.11 1.10 -3.24
C ALA A 132 -11.64 1.79 -1.96
N ILE A 133 -12.53 2.52 -1.30
CA ILE A 133 -12.24 3.25 -0.06
C ILE A 133 -13.28 2.90 1.00
N GLY A 134 -12.87 2.18 2.01
CA GLY A 134 -13.72 1.68 3.09
C GLY A 134 -13.40 0.24 3.43
N ALA A 135 -13.81 -0.20 4.62
CA ALA A 135 -13.63 -1.61 4.99
C ALA A 135 -14.50 -2.50 4.08
N VAL A 136 -13.92 -3.55 3.51
CA VAL A 136 -14.59 -4.54 2.66
C VAL A 136 -15.23 -3.89 1.41
N ALA A 137 -14.69 -2.74 0.96
CA ALA A 137 -15.16 -2.11 -0.28
C ALA A 137 -14.60 -2.88 -1.48
N LEU A 138 -15.48 -3.31 -2.39
CA LEU A 138 -15.14 -4.06 -3.62
C LEU A 138 -14.32 -5.34 -3.34
N ASP A 139 -14.53 -5.97 -2.18
CA ASP A 139 -13.71 -7.06 -1.66
C ASP A 139 -13.65 -8.26 -2.61
N THR A 140 -14.80 -8.76 -3.06
CA THR A 140 -14.88 -9.98 -3.87
C THR A 140 -14.64 -9.77 -5.38
N ASN A 141 -14.27 -8.56 -5.79
CA ASN A 141 -13.97 -8.27 -7.19
C ASN A 141 -12.80 -9.11 -7.70
N THR A 142 -12.98 -9.84 -8.77
CA THR A 142 -11.90 -10.65 -9.38
C THR A 142 -11.33 -9.99 -10.63
N THR A 143 -12.17 -9.64 -11.58
CA THR A 143 -11.78 -9.14 -12.90
C THR A 143 -12.48 -7.82 -13.30
N GLY A 144 -13.49 -7.39 -12.55
CA GLY A 144 -14.21 -6.16 -12.80
C GLY A 144 -13.27 -4.93 -12.79
N SER A 145 -13.49 -4.01 -13.70
CA SER A 145 -12.63 -2.84 -13.90
C SER A 145 -13.42 -1.53 -13.92
N LYS A 146 -12.74 -0.42 -13.63
CA LYS A 146 -13.33 0.92 -13.67
C LYS A 146 -14.49 1.13 -12.69
N ASN A 147 -14.45 0.44 -11.55
CA ASN A 147 -15.44 0.61 -10.49
C ASN A 147 -14.96 1.62 -9.46
N VAL A 148 -15.87 2.39 -8.92
CA VAL A 148 -15.67 3.29 -7.78
C VAL A 148 -16.56 2.82 -6.63
N ALA A 149 -15.96 2.34 -5.56
CA ALA A 149 -16.62 1.90 -4.34
C ALA A 149 -16.10 2.71 -3.14
N ILE A 150 -16.95 3.57 -2.57
CA ILE A 150 -16.57 4.43 -1.43
C ILE A 150 -17.59 4.24 -0.31
N GLY A 151 -17.18 3.62 0.77
CA GLY A 151 -18.01 3.28 1.92
C GLY A 151 -17.79 1.83 2.34
N MET A 152 -18.07 1.53 3.61
CA MET A 152 -18.01 0.16 4.11
C MET A 152 -19.05 -0.70 3.39
N TYR A 153 -18.62 -1.88 2.87
CA TYR A 153 -19.39 -2.82 2.05
C TYR A 153 -19.93 -2.24 0.73
N ALA A 154 -19.41 -1.12 0.21
CA ALA A 154 -19.79 -0.66 -1.12
C ALA A 154 -19.27 -1.64 -2.19
N LEU A 155 -20.17 -2.13 -3.09
CA LEU A 155 -19.86 -3.12 -4.12
C LEU A 155 -19.18 -4.41 -3.61
N ASP A 156 -19.38 -4.78 -2.37
CA ASP A 156 -18.71 -5.91 -1.71
C ASP A 156 -18.78 -7.21 -2.54
N SER A 157 -19.98 -7.58 -3.01
CA SER A 157 -20.20 -8.83 -3.76
C SER A 157 -19.87 -8.76 -5.26
N ASN A 158 -19.33 -7.66 -5.76
CA ASN A 158 -19.01 -7.52 -7.18
C ASN A 158 -17.91 -8.51 -7.58
N THR A 159 -18.12 -9.27 -8.64
CA THR A 159 -17.12 -10.24 -9.10
C THR A 159 -16.47 -9.82 -10.41
N THR A 160 -17.26 -9.53 -11.41
CA THR A 160 -16.77 -9.27 -12.78
C THR A 160 -17.34 -8.01 -13.42
N ALA A 161 -18.33 -7.38 -12.76
CA ALA A 161 -18.97 -6.20 -13.31
C ALA A 161 -18.01 -4.98 -13.33
N SER A 162 -18.19 -4.15 -14.32
CA SER A 162 -17.34 -2.98 -14.56
C SER A 162 -18.16 -1.69 -14.65
N CYS A 163 -17.49 -0.56 -14.53
CA CYS A 163 -18.06 0.77 -14.71
C CYS A 163 -19.16 1.13 -13.70
N ASN A 164 -19.14 0.57 -12.50
CA ASN A 164 -20.07 0.92 -11.44
C ASN A 164 -19.52 2.03 -10.55
N VAL A 165 -20.39 2.93 -10.11
CA VAL A 165 -20.11 3.95 -9.08
C VAL A 165 -21.00 3.69 -7.89
N SER A 166 -20.44 3.35 -6.74
CA SER A 166 -21.16 3.05 -5.49
C SER A 166 -20.56 3.83 -4.35
N ILE A 167 -21.30 4.80 -3.83
CA ILE A 167 -20.85 5.69 -2.76
C ILE A 167 -21.85 5.67 -1.61
N GLY A 168 -21.45 5.13 -0.49
CA GLY A 168 -22.25 5.01 0.72
C GLY A 168 -22.13 3.64 1.38
N TYR A 169 -22.54 3.54 2.64
CA TYR A 169 -22.62 2.27 3.37
C TYR A 169 -23.56 1.30 2.64
N ASN A 170 -23.13 0.06 2.37
CA ASN A 170 -23.88 -0.97 1.65
C ASN A 170 -24.42 -0.55 0.27
N SER A 171 -23.88 0.46 -0.36
CA SER A 171 -24.28 0.87 -1.71
C SER A 171 -23.93 -0.23 -2.71
N SER A 172 -24.90 -0.71 -3.48
CA SER A 172 -24.79 -1.84 -4.42
C SER A 172 -24.14 -3.09 -3.83
N GLN A 173 -24.34 -3.37 -2.56
CA GLN A 173 -23.62 -4.44 -1.84
C GLN A 173 -23.77 -5.81 -2.53
N ALA A 174 -24.96 -6.19 -2.93
CA ALA A 174 -25.24 -7.50 -3.54
C ALA A 174 -24.94 -7.59 -5.06
N ASN A 175 -24.44 -6.52 -5.67
CA ASN A 175 -24.19 -6.52 -7.11
C ASN A 175 -23.08 -7.52 -7.45
N THR A 176 -23.33 -8.43 -8.38
CA THR A 176 -22.36 -9.44 -8.81
C THR A 176 -21.85 -9.18 -10.22
N THR A 177 -22.74 -9.01 -11.18
CA THR A 177 -22.40 -8.88 -12.61
C THR A 177 -23.10 -7.69 -13.30
N GLY A 178 -23.94 -6.93 -12.57
CA GLY A 178 -24.59 -5.73 -13.13
C GLY A 178 -23.58 -4.61 -13.37
N ALA A 179 -23.45 -4.15 -14.60
CA ALA A 179 -22.53 -3.11 -15.01
C ALA A 179 -23.20 -1.73 -15.19
N ASP A 180 -22.41 -0.69 -15.26
CA ASP A 180 -22.83 0.68 -15.59
C ASP A 180 -23.92 1.22 -14.62
N ASN A 181 -23.87 0.84 -13.34
CA ASN A 181 -24.76 1.37 -12.32
C ASN A 181 -24.12 2.54 -11.55
N VAL A 182 -24.96 3.52 -11.20
CA VAL A 182 -24.60 4.63 -10.30
C VAL A 182 -25.49 4.53 -9.06
N ALA A 183 -24.90 4.28 -7.90
CA ALA A 183 -25.59 4.19 -6.62
C ALA A 183 -24.90 5.12 -5.61
N ILE A 184 -25.57 6.18 -5.23
CA ILE A 184 -25.02 7.17 -4.28
C ILE A 184 -26.00 7.36 -3.12
N GLY A 185 -25.59 6.92 -1.95
CA GLY A 185 -26.38 6.95 -0.73
C GLY A 185 -26.30 5.63 0.03
N ALA A 186 -26.55 5.67 1.33
CA ALA A 186 -26.54 4.46 2.13
C ALA A 186 -27.68 3.52 1.67
N ASN A 187 -27.37 2.24 1.44
CA ASN A 187 -28.24 1.20 0.92
C ASN A 187 -28.89 1.51 -0.46
N ALA A 188 -28.32 2.42 -1.25
CA ALA A 188 -28.77 2.61 -2.63
C ALA A 188 -28.42 1.36 -3.46
N LEU A 189 -29.37 0.82 -4.25
CA LEU A 189 -29.24 -0.42 -5.04
C LEU A 189 -28.70 -1.63 -4.22
N ALA A 190 -28.99 -1.69 -2.92
CA ALA A 190 -28.33 -2.65 -2.03
C ALA A 190 -28.54 -4.12 -2.42
N THR A 191 -29.69 -4.50 -2.97
CA THR A 191 -30.04 -5.87 -3.36
C THR A 191 -29.88 -6.16 -4.86
N ASN A 192 -29.44 -5.20 -5.65
CA ASN A 192 -29.23 -5.43 -7.08
C ASN A 192 -28.14 -6.50 -7.29
N THR A 193 -28.45 -7.51 -8.09
CA THR A 193 -27.50 -8.59 -8.39
C THR A 193 -26.95 -8.50 -9.81
N THR A 194 -27.80 -8.36 -10.80
CA THR A 194 -27.45 -8.41 -12.22
C THR A 194 -27.99 -7.24 -13.03
N GLY A 195 -28.86 -6.41 -12.44
CA GLY A 195 -29.41 -5.23 -13.10
C GLY A 195 -28.32 -4.24 -13.52
N ALA A 196 -28.41 -3.72 -14.73
CA ALA A 196 -27.43 -2.83 -15.32
C ALA A 196 -28.03 -1.46 -15.71
N ASN A 197 -27.16 -0.46 -15.87
CA ASN A 197 -27.57 0.89 -16.31
C ASN A 197 -28.59 1.55 -15.37
N ASN A 198 -28.54 1.32 -14.07
CA ASN A 198 -29.42 1.96 -13.11
C ASN A 198 -28.74 3.20 -12.50
N THR A 199 -29.51 4.22 -12.23
CA THR A 199 -29.07 5.42 -11.48
C THR A 199 -29.94 5.57 -10.25
N ALA A 200 -29.33 5.42 -9.06
CA ALA A 200 -29.97 5.51 -7.76
C ALA A 200 -29.24 6.59 -6.93
N LEU A 201 -29.92 7.68 -6.62
CA LEU A 201 -29.35 8.79 -5.85
C LEU A 201 -30.21 9.10 -4.62
N GLY A 202 -29.71 8.76 -3.45
CA GLY A 202 -30.36 8.97 -2.15
C GLY A 202 -30.32 7.75 -1.26
N HIS A 203 -30.84 7.90 -0.03
CA HIS A 203 -30.91 6.81 0.95
C HIS A 203 -31.95 5.76 0.53
N ARG A 204 -31.56 4.47 0.49
CA ARG A 204 -32.46 3.33 0.16
C ARG A 204 -33.22 3.47 -1.18
N VAL A 205 -32.57 4.07 -2.17
CA VAL A 205 -33.17 4.20 -3.50
C VAL A 205 -32.93 2.92 -4.27
N LEU A 206 -34.00 2.38 -4.92
CA LEU A 206 -33.96 1.11 -5.63
C LEU A 206 -33.40 -0.04 -4.77
N ASP A 207 -33.60 -0.01 -3.46
CA ASP A 207 -33.02 -0.99 -2.53
C ASP A 207 -33.59 -2.40 -2.69
N ALA A 208 -34.78 -2.54 -3.24
CA ALA A 208 -35.43 -3.83 -3.57
C ALA A 208 -35.20 -4.27 -5.03
N ASN A 209 -34.54 -3.48 -5.87
CA ASN A 209 -34.24 -3.88 -7.24
C ASN A 209 -33.21 -5.01 -7.25
N THR A 210 -33.50 -6.12 -7.89
CA THR A 210 -32.60 -7.28 -7.98
C THR A 210 -31.99 -7.44 -9.37
N THR A 211 -32.79 -7.33 -10.41
CA THR A 211 -32.38 -7.60 -11.81
C THR A 211 -32.87 -6.53 -12.80
N GLY A 212 -33.67 -5.57 -12.35
CA GLY A 212 -34.19 -4.49 -13.19
C GLY A 212 -33.03 -3.60 -13.70
N SER A 213 -33.14 -3.20 -14.94
CA SER A 213 -32.13 -2.39 -15.62
C SER A 213 -32.72 -1.09 -16.15
N GLN A 214 -31.86 -0.09 -16.42
CA GLN A 214 -32.20 1.19 -17.04
C GLN A 214 -33.19 2.03 -16.21
N ASN A 215 -33.17 1.87 -14.88
CA ASN A 215 -34.00 2.66 -13.99
C ASN A 215 -33.25 3.92 -13.53
N VAL A 216 -33.99 4.99 -13.35
CA VAL A 216 -33.51 6.23 -12.72
C VAL A 216 -34.41 6.55 -11.55
N ALA A 217 -33.88 6.61 -10.36
CA ALA A 217 -34.60 6.99 -9.14
C ALA A 217 -33.77 7.94 -8.28
N ILE A 218 -34.41 8.99 -7.79
CA ILE A 218 -33.75 10.02 -6.97
C ILE A 218 -34.66 10.34 -5.78
N GLY A 219 -34.10 10.39 -4.61
CA GLY A 219 -34.83 10.73 -3.38
C GLY A 219 -34.51 9.78 -2.23
N CYS A 220 -35.30 9.83 -1.17
CA CYS A 220 -35.24 8.85 -0.08
C CYS A 220 -36.32 7.79 -0.30
N ASP A 221 -35.97 6.50 -0.15
CA ASP A 221 -36.88 5.36 -0.34
C ASP A 221 -37.63 5.38 -1.70
N ALA A 222 -37.02 5.93 -2.75
CA ALA A 222 -37.58 5.97 -4.09
C ALA A 222 -37.36 4.61 -4.80
N MET A 223 -38.44 4.06 -5.37
CA MET A 223 -38.45 2.79 -6.10
C MET A 223 -38.63 3.01 -7.60
#